data_32576403e7d7268d78c112f31898bdfb
#
_entry.id   32576403e7d7268d78c112f31898bdfb
#
_cell.length_a   1.000
_cell.length_b   1.000
_cell.length_c   1.000
_cell.angle_alpha   90.00
_cell.angle_beta   90.00
_cell.angle_gamma   90.00
#
_symmetry.space_group_name_H-M   'P 1'
#
loop_
_entity.id
_entity.type
_entity.pdbx_description
1 polymer ?
#
loop_
_entity_poly.entity_id
_entity_poly.type
_entity_poly.pdbx_seq_one_letter_code
_entity_poly.pdbx_strand_id
1 'polypeptide(L)'
;MEKQKKIALINDLTGVGRCSTAVMAPIVSALRIQAVAVPTAILSAHTQFPTYYFDDYTDRMKDYIQTYKDLKLDFDAISTGF
;
A
#
# COMPACT_ATOMS: atom_id res chain seq x y z
N MET A 1 -14.88 22.29 7.46
CA MET A 1 -13.63 21.55 7.65
C MET A 1 -13.30 20.78 6.38
N GLU A 2 -12.13 20.99 5.86
CA GLU A 2 -11.71 20.29 4.64
C GLU A 2 -11.50 18.81 4.92
N LYS A 3 -11.95 17.99 3.97
CA LYS A 3 -11.72 16.55 4.02
C LYS A 3 -10.27 16.28 3.65
N GLN A 4 -9.59 15.46 4.45
CA GLN A 4 -8.22 15.07 4.16
C GLN A 4 -8.16 14.29 2.85
N LYS A 5 -7.21 14.62 2.00
CA LYS A 5 -6.99 13.88 0.75
C LYS A 5 -6.39 12.51 1.04
N LYS A 6 -6.74 11.56 0.19
CA LYS A 6 -6.30 10.16 0.31
C LYS A 6 -5.63 9.72 -0.97
N ILE A 7 -4.55 8.98 -0.83
CA ILE A 7 -3.89 8.32 -1.95
C ILE A 7 -3.85 6.81 -1.69
N ALA A 8 -4.27 6.02 -2.66
CA ALA A 8 -4.14 4.57 -2.60
C ALA A 8 -2.75 4.18 -3.07
N LEU A 9 -2.02 3.47 -2.20
CA LEU A 9 -0.68 2.94 -2.51
C LEU A 9 -0.81 1.46 -2.86
N ILE A 10 -0.83 1.17 -4.16
CA ILE A 10 -0.94 -0.20 -4.66
C ILE A 10 0.48 -0.72 -4.86
N ASN A 11 1.04 -1.25 -3.78
CA ASN A 11 2.43 -1.68 -3.71
C ASN A 11 2.56 -2.91 -2.81
N ASP A 12 3.70 -3.57 -2.89
CA ASP A 12 4.03 -4.62 -1.94
C ASP A 12 4.26 -4.04 -0.54
N LEU A 13 4.04 -4.87 0.46
CA LEU A 13 4.36 -4.58 1.85
C LEU A 13 5.55 -5.45 2.24
N THR A 14 6.68 -4.82 2.52
CA THR A 14 7.94 -5.50 2.84
C THR A 14 8.39 -5.14 4.24
N GLY A 15 8.66 -6.16 5.07
CA GLY A 15 9.03 -5.96 6.45
C GLY A 15 10.40 -5.34 6.61
N VAL A 16 11.45 -6.04 6.16
CA VAL A 16 12.82 -5.54 6.25
C VAL A 16 13.25 -5.04 4.88
N GLY A 17 13.63 -3.78 4.83
CA GLY A 17 14.04 -3.12 3.60
C GLY A 17 13.30 -1.79 3.45
N ARG A 18 13.96 -0.83 2.82
CA ARG A 18 13.39 0.50 2.62
C ARG A 18 12.88 0.62 1.19
N CYS A 19 11.71 0.05 0.94
CA CYS A 19 11.13 0.06 -0.40
C CYS A 19 9.60 0.07 -0.34
N SER A 20 8.99 0.35 -1.49
CA SER A 20 7.54 0.28 -1.71
C SER A 20 6.74 1.05 -0.66
N THR A 21 5.76 0.42 -0.04
CA THR A 21 4.88 1.07 0.93
C THR A 21 5.65 1.64 2.12
N ALA A 22 6.70 0.96 2.58
CA ALA A 22 7.51 1.44 3.70
C ALA A 22 8.20 2.77 3.41
N VAL A 23 8.51 3.04 2.14
CA VAL A 23 9.09 4.31 1.71
C VAL A 23 8.01 5.35 1.44
N MET A 24 6.96 4.95 0.70
CA MET A 24 5.94 5.88 0.23
C MET A 24 5.05 6.42 1.34
N ALA A 25 4.67 5.56 2.30
CA ALA A 25 3.72 5.96 3.33
C ALA A 25 4.22 7.13 4.20
N PRO A 26 5.47 7.12 4.71
CA PRO A 26 5.98 8.27 5.47
C PRO A 26 6.05 9.55 4.66
N ILE A 27 6.42 9.45 3.37
CA ILE A 27 6.51 10.63 2.49
C ILE A 27 5.12 11.23 2.28
N VAL A 28 4.14 10.39 2.00
CA VAL A 28 2.76 10.82 1.78
C VAL A 28 2.21 11.46 3.06
N SER A 29 2.48 10.86 4.22
CA SER A 29 2.03 11.40 5.51
C SER A 29 2.67 12.74 5.82
N ALA A 30 3.95 12.93 5.45
CA ALA A 30 4.64 14.20 5.63
C ALA A 30 4.00 15.33 4.81
N LEU A 31 3.33 14.98 3.71
CA LEU A 31 2.58 15.92 2.88
C LEU A 31 1.14 16.14 3.38
N ARG A 32 0.81 15.58 4.55
CA ARG A 32 -0.53 15.67 5.17
C ARG A 32 -1.62 15.01 4.32
N ILE A 33 -1.24 13.98 3.58
CA ILE A 33 -2.16 13.14 2.78
C ILE A 33 -2.25 11.79 3.47
N GLN A 34 -3.45 11.24 3.53
CA GLN A 34 -3.62 9.91 4.09
C GLN A 34 -3.15 8.86 3.09
N ALA A 35 -2.18 8.06 3.50
CA ALA A 35 -1.73 6.91 2.71
C ALA A 35 -2.62 5.71 3.04
N VAL A 36 -3.21 5.12 2.01
CA VAL A 36 -4.05 3.93 2.17
C VAL A 36 -3.37 2.77 1.45
N ALA A 37 -2.91 1.80 2.22
CA ALA A 37 -2.18 0.66 1.66
C ALA A 37 -3.14 -0.32 0.99
N VAL A 38 -2.81 -0.71 -0.24
CA VAL A 38 -3.48 -1.78 -0.98
C VAL A 38 -2.38 -2.76 -1.39
N PRO A 39 -2.13 -3.79 -0.56
CA PRO A 39 -0.98 -4.66 -0.81
C PRO A 39 -1.17 -5.56 -2.02
N THR A 40 -0.12 -5.63 -2.86
CA THR A 40 -0.05 -6.56 -3.99
C THR A 40 0.64 -7.87 -3.60
N ALA A 41 1.53 -7.79 -2.63
CA ALA A 41 2.28 -8.92 -2.09
C ALA A 41 2.80 -8.55 -0.71
N ILE A 42 3.08 -9.56 0.08
CA ILE A 42 3.64 -9.38 1.42
C ILE A 42 4.96 -10.14 1.46
N LEU A 43 6.02 -9.43 1.82
CA LEU A 43 7.36 -9.99 1.94
C LEU A 43 7.90 -9.75 3.34
N SER A 44 8.60 -10.74 3.89
CA SER A 44 9.26 -10.56 5.17
C SER A 44 10.48 -9.66 5.04
N ALA A 45 11.15 -9.68 3.88
CA ALA A 45 12.34 -8.91 3.62
C ALA A 45 12.41 -8.55 2.13
N HIS A 46 13.23 -7.54 1.82
CA HIS A 46 13.52 -7.13 0.47
C HIS A 46 14.10 -8.28 -0.35
N THR A 47 13.76 -8.38 -1.64
CA THR A 47 14.17 -9.51 -2.49
C THR A 47 15.67 -9.60 -2.75
N GLN A 48 16.43 -8.55 -2.43
CA GLN A 48 17.89 -8.59 -2.56
C GLN A 48 18.57 -9.23 -1.34
N PHE A 49 17.84 -9.51 -0.27
CA PHE A 49 18.37 -10.29 0.84
C PHE A 49 18.52 -11.76 0.44
N PRO A 50 19.45 -12.50 1.09
CA PRO A 50 19.70 -13.90 0.73
C PRO A 50 18.49 -14.81 0.88
N THR A 51 17.57 -14.46 1.79
CA THR A 51 16.35 -15.23 2.00
C THR A 51 15.22 -14.26 2.39
N TYR A 52 14.00 -14.62 2.03
CA TYR A 52 12.79 -13.85 2.38
C TYR A 52 11.57 -14.76 2.20
N TYR A 53 10.50 -14.40 2.90
CA TYR A 53 9.18 -15.01 2.70
C TYR A 53 8.39 -14.11 1.74
N PHE A 54 7.68 -14.71 0.81
CA PHE A 54 6.88 -13.99 -0.19
C PHE A 54 5.48 -14.58 -0.22
N ASP A 55 4.46 -13.74 -0.13
CA ASP A 55 3.06 -14.12 -0.30
C ASP A 55 2.43 -13.18 -1.33
N ASP A 56 2.02 -13.74 -2.47
CA ASP A 56 1.33 -13.00 -3.52
C ASP A 56 -0.10 -12.76 -3.07
N TYR A 57 -0.48 -11.50 -2.98
CA TYR A 57 -1.78 -11.10 -2.47
C TYR A 57 -2.80 -10.84 -3.57
N THR A 58 -2.45 -11.07 -4.83
CA THR A 58 -3.28 -10.73 -6.00
C THR A 58 -4.69 -11.28 -5.89
N ASP A 59 -4.83 -12.57 -5.55
CA ASP A 59 -6.14 -13.23 -5.47
C ASP A 59 -7.03 -12.69 -4.35
N ARG A 60 -6.44 -11.99 -3.39
CA ARG A 60 -7.16 -11.45 -2.24
C ARG A 60 -7.44 -9.97 -2.35
N MET A 61 -6.83 -9.30 -3.32
CA MET A 61 -6.96 -7.85 -3.49
C MET A 61 -8.41 -7.43 -3.75
N LYS A 62 -9.16 -8.25 -4.49
CA LYS A 62 -10.54 -7.95 -4.82
C LYS A 62 -11.39 -7.81 -3.55
N ASP A 63 -11.27 -8.74 -2.63
CA ASP A 63 -12.03 -8.70 -1.38
C ASP A 63 -11.55 -7.57 -0.48
N TYR A 64 -10.25 -7.31 -0.48
CA TYR A 64 -9.66 -6.20 0.26
C TYR A 64 -10.23 -4.86 -0.21
N ILE A 65 -10.27 -4.65 -1.52
CA ILE A 65 -10.77 -3.41 -2.13
C ILE A 65 -12.28 -3.28 -1.96
N GLN A 66 -13.00 -4.41 -1.89
CA GLN A 66 -14.46 -4.39 -1.75
C GLN A 66 -14.91 -3.60 -0.51
N THR A 67 -14.14 -3.67 0.58
CA THR A 67 -14.41 -2.87 1.78
C THR A 67 -14.46 -1.38 1.46
N TYR A 68 -13.55 -0.91 0.63
CA TYR A 68 -13.51 0.51 0.26
C TYR A 68 -14.71 0.91 -0.57
N LYS A 69 -15.19 0.02 -1.44
CA LYS A 69 -16.43 0.25 -2.19
C LYS A 69 -17.63 0.30 -1.26
N ASP A 70 -17.70 -0.64 -0.32
CA ASP A 70 -18.80 -0.70 0.65
C ASP A 70 -18.84 0.53 1.54
N LEU A 71 -17.68 1.06 1.91
CA LEU A 71 -17.57 2.27 2.71
C LEU A 71 -17.72 3.55 1.87
N LYS A 72 -17.86 3.41 0.55
CA LYS A 72 -17.98 4.54 -0.40
C LYS A 72 -16.81 5.53 -0.26
N LEU A 73 -15.60 5.00 -0.09
CA LEU A 73 -14.41 5.82 0.02
C LEU A 73 -13.95 6.31 -1.34
N ASP A 74 -13.57 7.58 -1.39
CA ASP A 74 -13.01 8.21 -2.58
C ASP A 74 -11.52 8.41 -2.39
N PHE A 75 -10.78 8.26 -3.48
CA PHE A 75 -9.35 8.52 -3.51
C PHE A 75 -9.06 9.66 -4.46
N ASP A 76 -8.16 10.55 -4.03
CA ASP A 76 -7.74 11.69 -4.85
C ASP A 76 -6.65 11.30 -5.83
N ALA A 77 -5.90 10.25 -5.52
CA ALA A 77 -4.82 9.76 -6.36
C ALA A 77 -4.56 8.28 -6.11
N ILE A 78 -3.89 7.65 -7.06
CA ILE A 78 -3.46 6.26 -6.97
C ILE A 78 -2.00 6.20 -7.40
N SER A 79 -1.17 5.57 -6.58
CA SER A 79 0.22 5.28 -6.91
C SER A 79 0.39 3.77 -6.99
N THR A 80 0.94 3.29 -8.10
CA THR A 80 1.14 1.86 -8.32
C THR A 80 2.63 1.53 -8.39
N GLY A 81 2.99 0.39 -7.81
CA GLY A 81 4.30 -0.21 -7.96
C GLY A 81 4.13 -1.72 -8.08
N PHE A 82 5.19 -2.44 -8.08
CA PHE A 82 5.16 -3.93 -8.17
C PHE A 82 3.75 -4.49 -8.41
#